data_ded8b07736123f90c57b1c02113c890e
#
_entry.id   ded8b07736123f90c57b1c02113c890e
#
_cell.length_a   1.000
_cell.length_b   1.000
_cell.length_c   1.000
_cell.angle_alpha   90.00
_cell.angle_beta   90.00
_cell.angle_gamma   90.00
#
_symmetry.space_group_name_H-M   'P 1'
#
loop_
_entity.id
_entity.type
_entity.pdbx_description
1 polymer ?
#
loop_
_entity_poly.entity_id
_entity_poly.type
_entity_poly.pdbx_seq_one_letter_code
_entity_poly.pdbx_strand_id
1 'polypeptide(L)'
;MKTVVVIGSGNVAEALAGAIAASPYGLAQLYARNRDRGERIARSYGCPFASDPQELAPADIHLIAVSDRAVGEVAEALDFGRAVVAHTAGSVPLDGLPGKIRNRGVFYPLQTFTAGRHISLGDVPLLVEGSDPQTTRTLLRLARALSSNARQASSEERARLHLAAVFASNFSNHMYTIAQQLL
;
A
#
# COMPACT_ATOMS: atom_id res chain seq x y z
N MET A 1 9.08 18.99 -3.43
CA MET A 1 9.05 17.63 -2.84
C MET A 1 7.67 17.04 -3.14
N LYS A 2 7.59 15.84 -3.70
CA LYS A 2 6.28 15.19 -3.92
C LYS A 2 5.74 14.64 -2.62
N THR A 3 4.41 14.69 -2.47
CA THR A 3 3.70 14.32 -1.25
C THR A 3 2.90 13.02 -1.44
N VAL A 4 2.79 12.24 -0.38
CA VAL A 4 2.07 10.97 -0.35
C VAL A 4 1.13 10.94 0.86
N VAL A 5 -0.10 10.54 0.62
CA VAL A 5 -1.06 10.16 1.68
C VAL A 5 -1.15 8.64 1.72
N VAL A 6 -1.08 8.06 2.90
CA VAL A 6 -1.31 6.63 3.13
C VAL A 6 -2.70 6.44 3.73
N ILE A 7 -3.52 5.59 3.10
CA ILE A 7 -4.90 5.32 3.48
C ILE A 7 -4.99 3.89 4.02
N GLY A 8 -5.25 3.78 5.30
CA GLY A 8 -5.29 2.53 6.05
C GLY A 8 -4.47 2.59 7.34
N SER A 9 -4.69 1.63 8.22
CA SER A 9 -3.96 1.46 9.48
C SER A 9 -3.49 0.01 9.70
N GLY A 10 -3.43 -0.80 8.62
CA GLY A 10 -2.88 -2.15 8.65
C GLY A 10 -1.35 -2.17 8.68
N ASN A 11 -0.77 -3.37 8.75
CA ASN A 11 0.68 -3.53 8.79
C ASN A 11 1.38 -2.99 7.51
N VAL A 12 0.73 -3.13 6.35
CA VAL A 12 1.23 -2.56 5.08
C VAL A 12 1.22 -1.04 5.14
N ALA A 13 0.14 -0.42 5.65
CA ALA A 13 0.03 1.03 5.80
C ALA A 13 1.13 1.58 6.72
N GLU A 14 1.37 0.91 7.86
CA GLU A 14 2.41 1.28 8.82
C GLU A 14 3.81 1.19 8.21
N ALA A 15 4.12 0.10 7.50
CA ALA A 15 5.41 -0.08 6.82
C ALA A 15 5.62 0.98 5.71
N LEU A 16 4.60 1.27 4.91
CA LEU A 16 4.66 2.30 3.86
C LEU A 16 4.84 3.70 4.47
N ALA A 17 4.09 4.03 5.53
CA ALA A 17 4.23 5.32 6.21
C ALA A 17 5.66 5.52 6.71
N GLY A 18 6.25 4.50 7.36
CA GLY A 18 7.63 4.56 7.82
C GLY A 18 8.65 4.70 6.69
N ALA A 19 8.50 3.93 5.62
CA ALA A 19 9.40 4.01 4.48
C ALA A 19 9.31 5.37 3.75
N ILE A 20 8.10 5.92 3.60
CA ILE A 20 7.88 7.24 2.98
C ILE A 20 8.47 8.34 3.85
N ALA A 21 8.25 8.32 5.16
CA ALA A 21 8.81 9.30 6.09
C ALA A 21 10.34 9.32 6.09
N ALA A 22 10.99 8.19 5.81
CA ALA A 22 12.46 8.07 5.69
C ALA A 22 12.99 8.36 4.27
N SER A 23 12.12 8.69 3.32
CA SER A 23 12.45 8.90 1.90
C SER A 23 12.50 10.39 1.53
N PRO A 24 12.93 10.74 0.29
CA PRO A 24 12.82 12.09 -0.22
C PRO A 24 11.38 12.58 -0.49
N TYR A 25 10.38 11.74 -0.26
CA TYR A 25 8.96 12.10 -0.37
C TYR A 25 8.42 12.62 0.98
N GLY A 26 7.42 13.51 0.92
CA GLY A 26 6.72 13.97 2.12
C GLY A 26 5.55 13.05 2.45
N LEU A 27 5.52 12.47 3.66
CA LEU A 27 4.32 11.83 4.18
C LEU A 27 3.34 12.94 4.63
N ALA A 28 2.36 13.26 3.76
CA ALA A 28 1.45 14.37 3.97
C ALA A 28 0.40 14.08 5.04
N GLN A 29 -0.09 12.83 5.08
CA GLN A 29 -1.15 12.43 6.03
C GLN A 29 -1.23 10.91 6.10
N LEU A 30 -1.64 10.40 7.25
CA LEU A 30 -2.24 9.08 7.40
C LEU A 30 -3.75 9.24 7.56
N TYR A 31 -4.52 8.56 6.71
CA TYR A 31 -5.97 8.50 6.79
C TYR A 31 -6.44 7.10 7.16
N ALA A 32 -7.28 6.94 8.18
CA ALA A 32 -7.84 5.63 8.52
C ALA A 32 -9.13 5.73 9.33
N ARG A 33 -10.04 4.76 9.16
CA ARG A 33 -11.27 4.62 9.96
C ARG A 33 -10.98 4.21 11.41
N ASN A 34 -9.96 3.37 11.65
CA ASN A 34 -9.53 3.01 12.99
C ASN A 34 -8.65 4.13 13.56
N ARG A 35 -9.27 4.99 14.37
CA ARG A 35 -8.65 6.18 14.93
C ARG A 35 -7.45 5.85 15.82
N ASP A 36 -7.60 4.92 16.76
CA ASP A 36 -6.54 4.61 17.75
C ASP A 36 -5.25 4.13 17.08
N ARG A 37 -5.39 3.20 16.12
CA ARG A 37 -4.23 2.68 15.39
C ARG A 37 -3.69 3.70 14.41
N GLY A 38 -4.55 4.44 13.73
CA GLY A 38 -4.16 5.48 12.77
C GLY A 38 -3.38 6.61 13.44
N GLU A 39 -3.87 7.15 14.55
CA GLU A 39 -3.19 8.19 15.32
C GLU A 39 -1.83 7.74 15.86
N ARG A 40 -1.74 6.49 16.32
CA ARG A 40 -0.46 5.93 16.77
C ARG A 40 0.56 5.89 15.64
N ILE A 41 0.19 5.39 14.45
CA ILE A 41 1.07 5.34 13.28
C ILE A 41 1.47 6.77 12.86
N ALA A 42 0.51 7.69 12.76
CA ALA A 42 0.76 9.08 12.38
C ALA A 42 1.75 9.77 13.34
N ARG A 43 1.58 9.58 14.65
CA ARG A 43 2.52 10.09 15.66
C ARG A 43 3.92 9.48 15.51
N SER A 44 4.01 8.18 15.25
CA SER A 44 5.31 7.50 15.11
C SER A 44 6.14 8.04 13.96
N TYR A 45 5.49 8.53 12.90
CA TYR A 45 6.16 9.03 11.69
C TYR A 45 6.00 10.53 11.46
N GLY A 46 5.45 11.25 12.46
CA GLY A 46 5.41 12.73 12.47
C GLY A 46 4.52 13.34 11.37
N CYS A 47 3.40 12.69 11.01
CA CYS A 47 2.46 13.22 10.03
C CYS A 47 1.08 13.50 10.64
N PRO A 48 0.26 14.38 10.00
CA PRO A 48 -1.15 14.56 10.35
C PRO A 48 -1.96 13.26 10.23
N PHE A 49 -3.00 13.13 11.04
CA PHE A 49 -3.99 12.06 10.98
C PHE A 49 -5.38 12.61 10.65
N ALA A 50 -6.14 11.86 9.83
CA ALA A 50 -7.55 12.12 9.61
C ALA A 50 -8.36 10.81 9.56
N SER A 51 -9.65 10.91 9.90
CA SER A 51 -10.61 9.81 9.82
C SER A 51 -11.92 10.22 9.12
N ASP A 52 -12.13 11.51 8.92
CA ASP A 52 -13.25 12.04 8.15
C ASP A 52 -12.86 12.15 6.67
N PRO A 53 -13.66 11.63 5.72
CA PRO A 53 -13.43 11.79 4.29
C PRO A 53 -13.23 13.24 3.84
N GLN A 54 -13.86 14.21 4.51
CA GLN A 54 -13.75 15.63 4.18
C GLN A 54 -12.38 16.22 4.59
N GLU A 55 -11.66 15.55 5.48
CA GLU A 55 -10.33 15.96 5.95
C GLU A 55 -9.18 15.29 5.15
N LEU A 56 -9.49 14.55 4.07
CA LEU A 56 -8.46 13.93 3.24
C LEU A 56 -7.58 15.02 2.63
N ALA A 57 -6.29 15.00 2.98
CA ALA A 57 -5.35 16.00 2.49
C ALA A 57 -5.08 15.82 0.98
N PRO A 58 -4.95 16.92 0.23
CA PRO A 58 -4.47 16.85 -1.14
C PRO A 58 -3.01 16.38 -1.18
N ALA A 59 -2.68 15.52 -2.16
CA ALA A 59 -1.32 15.02 -2.35
C ALA A 59 -1.07 14.67 -3.83
N ASP A 60 0.20 14.43 -4.19
CA ASP A 60 0.56 13.93 -5.52
C ASP A 60 0.15 12.46 -5.69
N ILE A 61 0.23 11.67 -4.62
CA ILE A 61 -0.02 10.22 -4.62
C ILE A 61 -0.84 9.84 -3.38
N HIS A 62 -1.89 9.02 -3.57
CA HIS A 62 -2.63 8.37 -2.50
C HIS A 62 -2.44 6.86 -2.60
N LEU A 63 -1.95 6.23 -1.52
CA LEU A 63 -1.76 4.78 -1.42
C LEU A 63 -2.85 4.16 -0.55
N ILE A 64 -3.74 3.37 -1.16
CA ILE A 64 -4.82 2.66 -0.47
C ILE A 64 -4.28 1.32 0.06
N ALA A 65 -3.93 1.30 1.34
CA ALA A 65 -3.35 0.16 2.05
C ALA A 65 -4.36 -0.43 3.04
N VAL A 66 -5.48 -0.89 2.52
CA VAL A 66 -6.57 -1.56 3.25
C VAL A 66 -6.68 -3.03 2.82
N SER A 67 -7.61 -3.78 3.40
CA SER A 67 -7.88 -5.16 2.95
C SER A 67 -8.40 -5.18 1.51
N ASP A 68 -8.08 -6.22 0.74
CA ASP A 68 -8.41 -6.36 -0.67
C ASP A 68 -9.89 -6.08 -0.97
N ARG A 69 -10.79 -6.62 -0.14
CA ARG A 69 -12.25 -6.43 -0.25
C ARG A 69 -12.72 -4.98 -0.02
N ALA A 70 -11.93 -4.16 0.67
CA ALA A 70 -12.28 -2.77 1.00
C ALA A 70 -11.71 -1.76 0.00
N VAL A 71 -10.85 -2.17 -0.94
CA VAL A 71 -10.18 -1.27 -1.90
C VAL A 71 -11.20 -0.46 -2.70
N GLY A 72 -12.18 -1.13 -3.31
CA GLY A 72 -13.21 -0.47 -4.14
C GLY A 72 -14.09 0.48 -3.34
N GLU A 73 -14.58 0.05 -2.16
CA GLU A 73 -15.41 0.88 -1.27
C GLU A 73 -14.68 2.16 -0.85
N VAL A 74 -13.42 2.04 -0.39
CA VAL A 74 -12.61 3.20 0.03
C VAL A 74 -12.34 4.13 -1.15
N ALA A 75 -12.04 3.57 -2.32
CA ALA A 75 -11.79 4.34 -3.53
C ALA A 75 -13.03 5.07 -4.04
N GLU A 76 -14.24 4.52 -3.81
CA GLU A 76 -15.50 5.22 -4.14
C GLU A 76 -15.83 6.34 -3.16
N ALA A 77 -15.54 6.15 -1.87
CA ALA A 77 -15.94 7.06 -0.82
C ALA A 77 -15.09 8.35 -0.73
N LEU A 78 -13.87 8.35 -1.30
CA LEU A 78 -12.93 9.45 -1.16
C LEU A 78 -12.78 10.25 -2.47
N ASP A 79 -12.52 11.56 -2.32
CA ASP A 79 -12.15 12.43 -3.43
C ASP A 79 -10.63 12.62 -3.49
N PHE A 80 -10.02 12.24 -4.58
CA PHE A 80 -8.59 12.31 -4.81
C PHE A 80 -8.17 13.43 -5.76
N GLY A 81 -9.11 14.17 -6.29
CA GLY A 81 -8.85 15.19 -7.30
C GLY A 81 -8.12 14.62 -8.53
N ARG A 82 -6.94 15.18 -8.82
CA ARG A 82 -6.09 14.75 -9.95
C ARG A 82 -4.89 13.90 -9.53
N ALA A 83 -4.81 13.49 -8.28
CA ALA A 83 -3.71 12.69 -7.77
C ALA A 83 -3.57 11.32 -8.48
N VAL A 84 -2.41 10.72 -8.37
CA VAL A 84 -2.23 9.31 -8.65
C VAL A 84 -2.78 8.51 -7.46
N VAL A 85 -3.68 7.56 -7.71
CA VAL A 85 -4.25 6.69 -6.68
C VAL A 85 -3.85 5.25 -6.95
N ALA A 86 -3.19 4.62 -6.00
CA ALA A 86 -2.79 3.23 -6.14
C ALA A 86 -3.19 2.39 -4.93
N HIS A 87 -3.69 1.17 -5.16
CA HIS A 87 -3.90 0.21 -4.09
C HIS A 87 -2.68 -0.69 -3.89
N THR A 88 -2.62 -1.34 -2.72
CA THR A 88 -1.48 -2.21 -2.34
C THR A 88 -1.85 -3.69 -2.32
N ALA A 89 -2.97 -4.09 -2.88
CA ALA A 89 -3.45 -5.45 -2.90
C ALA A 89 -2.76 -6.30 -3.98
N GLY A 90 -2.39 -7.53 -3.63
CA GLY A 90 -1.76 -8.47 -4.56
C GLY A 90 -2.75 -9.14 -5.51
N SER A 91 -3.96 -9.43 -5.01
CA SER A 91 -5.00 -10.16 -5.73
C SER A 91 -5.95 -9.26 -6.53
N VAL A 92 -6.04 -7.96 -6.19
CA VAL A 92 -6.97 -7.01 -6.84
C VAL A 92 -6.35 -6.50 -8.15
N PRO A 93 -7.03 -6.60 -9.29
CA PRO A 93 -6.52 -6.05 -10.55
C PRO A 93 -6.60 -4.51 -10.55
N LEU A 94 -5.92 -3.87 -11.52
CA LEU A 94 -5.95 -2.42 -11.69
C LEU A 94 -7.38 -1.87 -11.80
N ASP A 95 -8.26 -2.60 -12.47
CA ASP A 95 -9.68 -2.24 -12.67
C ASP A 95 -10.54 -2.38 -11.40
N GLY A 96 -9.96 -2.89 -10.30
CA GLY A 96 -10.58 -2.83 -8.98
C GLY A 96 -10.70 -1.42 -8.41
N LEU A 97 -10.00 -0.45 -9.01
CA LEU A 97 -10.20 0.98 -8.73
C LEU A 97 -11.29 1.57 -9.66
N PRO A 98 -12.19 2.41 -9.13
CA PRO A 98 -13.29 3.03 -9.89
C PRO A 98 -12.81 3.82 -11.11
N GLY A 99 -13.57 3.75 -12.21
CA GLY A 99 -13.27 4.46 -13.46
C GLY A 99 -13.24 6.00 -13.35
N LYS A 100 -13.90 6.56 -12.32
CA LYS A 100 -13.84 8.00 -12.02
C LYS A 100 -12.43 8.48 -11.64
N ILE A 101 -11.59 7.61 -11.11
CA ILE A 101 -10.19 7.90 -10.79
C ILE A 101 -9.37 7.82 -12.07
N ARG A 102 -8.90 8.97 -12.56
CA ARG A 102 -8.21 9.04 -13.85
C ARG A 102 -6.84 8.37 -13.84
N ASN A 103 -6.04 8.64 -12.81
CA ASN A 103 -4.65 8.17 -12.70
C ASN A 103 -4.58 6.99 -11.72
N ARG A 104 -5.06 5.81 -12.14
CA ARG A 104 -5.15 4.60 -11.32
C ARG A 104 -3.85 3.81 -11.36
N GLY A 105 -3.53 3.15 -10.26
CA GLY A 105 -2.36 2.30 -10.20
C GLY A 105 -2.42 1.21 -9.15
N VAL A 106 -1.39 0.41 -9.16
CA VAL A 106 -1.08 -0.57 -8.12
C VAL A 106 0.34 -0.33 -7.62
N PHE A 107 0.52 -0.42 -6.31
CA PHE A 107 1.79 -0.30 -5.63
C PHE A 107 1.91 -1.44 -4.61
N TYR A 108 2.30 -2.62 -5.08
CA TYR A 108 2.22 -3.83 -4.30
C TYR A 108 3.59 -4.27 -3.75
N PRO A 109 3.80 -4.21 -2.43
CA PRO A 109 4.95 -4.82 -1.79
C PRO A 109 4.74 -6.33 -1.65
N LEU A 110 5.59 -7.12 -2.32
CA LEU A 110 5.55 -8.59 -2.27
C LEU A 110 6.27 -9.07 -1.00
N GLN A 111 5.59 -8.95 0.14
CA GLN A 111 6.12 -9.30 1.46
C GLN A 111 4.99 -9.65 2.44
N THR A 112 5.28 -10.49 3.41
CA THR A 112 4.40 -10.75 4.56
C THR A 112 4.68 -9.73 5.66
N PHE A 113 3.66 -8.93 6.00
CA PHE A 113 3.74 -7.92 7.05
C PHE A 113 3.07 -8.40 8.33
N THR A 114 3.86 -8.65 9.36
CA THR A 114 3.39 -9.13 10.67
C THR A 114 3.31 -7.97 11.66
N ALA A 115 2.26 -7.95 12.48
CA ALA A 115 2.09 -6.93 13.53
C ALA A 115 3.30 -6.93 14.50
N GLY A 116 3.76 -5.74 14.88
CA GLY A 116 4.88 -5.58 15.81
C GLY A 116 6.27 -5.87 15.23
N ARG A 117 6.37 -6.24 13.96
CA ARG A 117 7.65 -6.40 13.27
C ARG A 117 7.91 -5.21 12.35
N HIS A 118 8.97 -4.47 12.62
CA HIS A 118 9.44 -3.43 11.71
C HIS A 118 10.12 -4.10 10.50
N ILE A 119 9.53 -3.93 9.31
CA ILE A 119 10.08 -4.45 8.05
C ILE A 119 10.60 -3.28 7.25
N SER A 120 11.90 -3.27 6.98
CA SER A 120 12.48 -2.35 6.00
C SER A 120 12.01 -2.74 4.59
N LEU A 121 11.59 -1.76 3.80
CA LEU A 121 11.23 -1.99 2.39
C LEU A 121 12.43 -2.01 1.44
N GLY A 122 13.65 -1.74 1.93
CA GLY A 122 14.84 -1.54 1.10
C GLY A 122 15.09 -2.60 0.02
N ASP A 123 14.83 -3.87 0.35
CA ASP A 123 15.05 -5.01 -0.57
C ASP A 123 13.74 -5.73 -0.95
N VAL A 124 12.59 -5.25 -0.45
CA VAL A 124 11.28 -5.84 -0.75
C VAL A 124 10.91 -5.61 -2.21
N PRO A 125 10.53 -6.64 -2.98
CA PRO A 125 10.03 -6.43 -4.33
C PRO A 125 8.79 -5.53 -4.31
N LEU A 126 8.87 -4.35 -4.96
CA LEU A 126 7.75 -3.44 -5.16
C LEU A 126 7.27 -3.55 -6.60
N LEU A 127 6.09 -4.14 -6.78
CA LEU A 127 5.47 -4.34 -8.09
C LEU A 127 4.50 -3.21 -8.38
N VAL A 128 4.69 -2.55 -9.53
CA VAL A 128 3.97 -1.35 -9.92
C VAL A 128 3.21 -1.56 -11.23
N GLU A 129 1.97 -1.08 -11.28
CA GLU A 129 1.15 -0.99 -12.47
C GLU A 129 0.47 0.38 -12.52
N GLY A 130 0.27 0.95 -13.70
CA GLY A 130 -0.43 2.21 -13.88
C GLY A 130 -1.35 2.17 -15.08
N SER A 131 -2.47 2.90 -15.02
CA SER A 131 -3.46 3.04 -16.11
C SER A 131 -2.90 3.67 -17.38
N ASP A 132 -1.78 4.34 -17.26
CA ASP A 132 -1.07 5.02 -18.35
C ASP A 132 0.45 5.11 -18.05
N PRO A 133 1.28 5.42 -19.07
CA PRO A 133 2.73 5.49 -18.88
C PRO A 133 3.19 6.57 -17.87
N GLN A 134 2.45 7.67 -17.70
CA GLN A 134 2.82 8.73 -16.77
C GLN A 134 2.56 8.29 -15.32
N THR A 135 1.41 7.67 -15.06
CA THR A 135 1.05 7.07 -13.78
C THR A 135 2.06 6.00 -13.39
N THR A 136 2.38 5.07 -14.33
CA THR A 136 3.40 4.04 -14.11
C THR A 136 4.76 4.65 -13.72
N ARG A 137 5.24 5.65 -14.46
CA ARG A 137 6.51 6.34 -14.15
C ARG A 137 6.49 7.01 -12.79
N THR A 138 5.37 7.61 -12.42
CA THR A 138 5.22 8.29 -11.11
C THR A 138 5.33 7.29 -9.96
N LEU A 139 4.63 6.17 -10.06
CA LEU A 139 4.67 5.11 -9.04
C LEU A 139 6.03 4.39 -9.00
N LEU A 140 6.65 4.14 -10.16
CA LEU A 140 8.00 3.55 -10.21
C LEU A 140 9.06 4.44 -9.56
N ARG A 141 8.95 5.77 -9.69
CA ARG A 141 9.88 6.69 -9.01
C ARG A 141 9.72 6.62 -7.50
N LEU A 142 8.49 6.57 -6.99
CA LEU A 142 8.25 6.33 -5.57
C LEU A 142 8.80 4.98 -5.14
N ALA A 143 8.48 3.90 -5.86
CA ALA A 143 8.93 2.56 -5.54
C ALA A 143 10.46 2.45 -5.46
N ARG A 144 11.18 3.04 -6.42
CA ARG A 144 12.65 3.08 -6.45
C ARG A 144 13.27 3.93 -5.34
N ALA A 145 12.54 4.87 -4.78
CA ALA A 145 12.98 5.61 -3.61
C ALA A 145 12.82 4.81 -2.30
N LEU A 146 11.95 3.78 -2.30
CA LEU A 146 11.67 2.95 -1.12
C LEU A 146 12.35 1.59 -1.17
N SER A 147 12.70 1.07 -2.36
CA SER A 147 13.30 -0.25 -2.54
C SER A 147 14.24 -0.31 -3.73
N SER A 148 15.35 -1.04 -3.57
CA SER A 148 16.26 -1.40 -4.67
C SER A 148 15.64 -2.38 -5.67
N ASN A 149 14.56 -3.09 -5.30
CA ASN A 149 13.91 -4.14 -6.08
C ASN A 149 12.50 -3.68 -6.55
N ALA A 150 12.46 -2.54 -7.26
CA ALA A 150 11.22 -1.99 -7.79
C ALA A 150 11.10 -2.21 -9.29
N ARG A 151 9.98 -2.80 -9.76
CA ARG A 151 9.73 -3.05 -11.17
C ARG A 151 8.25 -2.94 -11.54
N GLN A 152 8.00 -2.79 -12.82
CA GLN A 152 6.65 -2.90 -13.37
C GLN A 152 6.24 -4.39 -13.44
N ALA A 153 4.96 -4.66 -13.15
CA ALA A 153 4.32 -5.96 -13.33
C ALA A 153 2.85 -5.75 -13.67
N SER A 154 2.32 -6.55 -14.59
CA SER A 154 0.88 -6.53 -14.90
C SER A 154 0.04 -7.12 -13.76
N SER A 155 -1.27 -6.87 -13.80
CA SER A 155 -2.21 -7.49 -12.85
C SER A 155 -2.12 -9.01 -12.85
N GLU A 156 -1.97 -9.63 -14.02
CA GLU A 156 -1.85 -11.08 -14.15
C GLU A 156 -0.53 -11.60 -13.55
N GLU A 157 0.60 -10.96 -13.88
CA GLU A 157 1.91 -11.33 -13.33
C GLU A 157 1.93 -11.16 -11.81
N ARG A 158 1.39 -10.05 -11.30
CA ARG A 158 1.29 -9.79 -9.86
C ARG A 158 0.44 -10.85 -9.16
N ALA A 159 -0.71 -11.23 -9.72
CA ALA A 159 -1.58 -12.24 -9.15
C ALA A 159 -0.87 -13.61 -9.04
N ARG A 160 -0.11 -14.01 -10.07
CA ARG A 160 0.69 -15.24 -10.05
C ARG A 160 1.78 -15.19 -8.97
N LEU A 161 2.51 -14.07 -8.86
CA LEU A 161 3.54 -13.89 -7.84
C LEU A 161 2.95 -13.85 -6.43
N HIS A 162 1.82 -13.18 -6.26
CA HIS A 162 1.08 -13.18 -4.98
C HIS A 162 0.67 -14.60 -4.58
N LEU A 163 0.08 -15.36 -5.50
CA LEU A 163 -0.33 -16.75 -5.23
C LEU A 163 0.88 -17.62 -4.85
N ALA A 164 1.99 -17.51 -5.58
CA ALA A 164 3.22 -18.23 -5.24
C ALA A 164 3.74 -17.87 -3.84
N ALA A 165 3.71 -16.59 -3.47
CA ALA A 165 4.11 -16.13 -2.14
C ALA A 165 3.16 -16.63 -1.04
N VAL A 166 1.86 -16.71 -1.29
CA VAL A 166 0.88 -17.29 -0.35
C VAL A 166 1.22 -18.75 -0.07
N PHE A 167 1.53 -19.56 -1.09
CA PHE A 167 1.96 -20.94 -0.90
C PHE A 167 3.29 -21.02 -0.14
N ALA A 168 4.28 -20.25 -0.51
CA ALA A 168 5.61 -20.31 0.11
C ALA A 168 5.62 -19.81 1.56
N SER A 169 4.75 -18.88 1.94
CA SER A 169 4.74 -18.27 3.27
C SER A 169 3.52 -18.68 4.10
N ASN A 170 2.31 -18.35 3.67
CA ASN A 170 1.11 -18.51 4.51
C ASN A 170 0.77 -19.98 4.74
N PHE A 171 0.82 -20.80 3.70
CA PHE A 171 0.58 -22.25 3.85
C PHE A 171 1.67 -22.92 4.68
N SER A 172 2.94 -22.59 4.47
CA SER A 172 4.04 -23.13 5.27
C SER A 172 3.90 -22.76 6.74
N ASN A 173 3.59 -21.50 7.07
CA ASN A 173 3.33 -21.08 8.44
C ASN A 173 2.12 -21.78 9.06
N HIS A 174 1.07 -22.02 8.28
CA HIS A 174 -0.09 -22.76 8.75
C HIS A 174 0.26 -24.22 9.08
N MET A 175 1.07 -24.88 8.25
CA MET A 175 1.57 -26.23 8.54
C MET A 175 2.39 -26.29 9.84
N TYR A 176 3.26 -25.30 10.07
CA TYR A 176 4.01 -25.20 11.33
C TYR A 176 3.08 -25.02 12.54
N THR A 177 2.03 -24.19 12.40
CA THR A 177 1.03 -23.99 13.48
C THR A 177 0.30 -25.30 13.81
N ILE A 178 -0.12 -26.07 12.79
CA ILE A 178 -0.75 -27.38 13.00
C ILE A 178 0.23 -28.34 13.70
N ALA A 179 1.47 -28.40 13.25
CA ALA A 179 2.48 -29.26 13.87
C ALA A 179 2.71 -28.93 15.36
N GLN A 180 2.74 -27.64 15.71
CA GLN A 180 2.85 -27.20 17.11
C GLN A 180 1.63 -27.58 17.97
N GLN A 181 0.43 -27.66 17.39
CA GLN A 181 -0.77 -28.09 18.11
C GLN A 181 -0.84 -29.60 18.35
N LEU A 182 -0.05 -30.38 17.62
CA LEU A 182 0.03 -31.82 17.76
C LEU A 182 1.09 -32.28 18.77
N LEU A 183 1.97 -31.42 19.21
CA LEU A 183 3.03 -31.63 20.21
C LEU A 183 2.56 -31.26 21.61
#